data_4379be285c33f846d4c6c73e28da06ac
#
_entry.id   4379be285c33f846d4c6c73e28da06ac
#
_cell.length_a   1.000
_cell.length_b   1.000
_cell.length_c   1.000
_cell.angle_alpha   90.00
_cell.angle_beta   90.00
_cell.angle_gamma   90.00
#
_symmetry.space_group_name_H-M   'P 1'
#
loop_
_entity.id
_entity.type
_entity.pdbx_description
1 polymer ?
#
loop_
_entity_poly.entity_id
_entity_poly.type
_entity_poly.pdbx_seq_one_letter_code
_entity_poly.pdbx_strand_id
1 'polypeptide(L)'
;MGTTLIIQQTEVRKKMRIIKCLILFVLQSTTCHLNAQSIKECLKIDSVQTIYDIGSSVFFHFSNNCEEDIYISISLEKRVDGKWFIFAQDIFHVPNTYKVQNVIVLKGCEVNRKEEWEIKGVKYKKKCENVYRFKYNIGRKLNKQSYIEYSNIFHIKN
;
A
#
# COMPACT_ATOMS: atom_id res chain seq x y z
N MET A 1 -8.52 -48.01 -50.92
CA MET A 1 -8.83 -46.58 -50.82
C MET A 1 -9.22 -46.06 -49.40
N GLY A 2 -9.21 -46.85 -48.36
CA GLY A 2 -9.65 -46.45 -47.02
C GLY A 2 -8.63 -45.83 -46.09
N THR A 3 -7.32 -46.06 -46.29
CA THR A 3 -6.26 -45.70 -45.33
C THR A 3 -5.90 -44.23 -45.32
N THR A 4 -6.02 -43.53 -46.42
CA THR A 4 -5.69 -42.09 -46.56
C THR A 4 -6.67 -41.18 -45.83
N LEU A 5 -7.94 -41.54 -45.77
CA LEU A 5 -9.01 -40.76 -45.10
C LEU A 5 -8.88 -40.80 -43.58
N ILE A 6 -8.42 -41.91 -43.02
CA ILE A 6 -8.26 -42.08 -41.55
C ILE A 6 -7.06 -41.25 -41.05
N ILE A 7 -5.98 -41.15 -41.83
CA ILE A 7 -4.81 -40.36 -41.49
C ILE A 7 -5.13 -38.87 -41.48
N GLN A 8 -5.91 -38.37 -42.43
CA GLN A 8 -6.35 -36.97 -42.47
C GLN A 8 -7.23 -36.59 -41.27
N GLN A 9 -8.15 -37.46 -40.86
CA GLN A 9 -9.00 -37.19 -39.70
C GLN A 9 -8.25 -37.13 -38.40
N THR A 10 -7.20 -37.96 -38.23
CA THR A 10 -6.37 -37.93 -37.02
C THR A 10 -5.50 -36.67 -36.92
N GLU A 11 -4.97 -36.18 -38.03
CA GLU A 11 -4.20 -34.92 -38.05
C GLU A 11 -5.10 -33.68 -37.76
N VAL A 12 -6.30 -33.63 -38.32
CA VAL A 12 -7.26 -32.54 -38.04
C VAL A 12 -7.66 -32.53 -36.58
N ARG A 13 -7.90 -33.70 -35.96
CA ARG A 13 -8.22 -33.80 -34.52
C ARG A 13 -7.04 -33.38 -33.65
N LYS A 14 -5.79 -33.69 -33.99
CA LYS A 14 -4.58 -33.26 -33.31
C LYS A 14 -4.42 -31.72 -33.37
N LYS A 15 -4.59 -31.14 -34.57
CA LYS A 15 -4.51 -29.68 -34.74
C LYS A 15 -5.59 -28.96 -33.96
N MET A 16 -6.83 -29.46 -33.93
CA MET A 16 -7.91 -28.86 -33.11
C MET A 16 -7.64 -28.94 -31.61
N ARG A 17 -7.04 -30.03 -31.12
CA ARG A 17 -6.65 -30.12 -29.68
C ARG A 17 -5.59 -29.10 -29.32
N ILE A 18 -4.58 -28.92 -30.17
CA ILE A 18 -3.51 -27.92 -29.94
C ILE A 18 -4.09 -26.50 -29.94
N ILE A 19 -4.97 -26.17 -30.87
CA ILE A 19 -5.63 -24.86 -30.91
C ILE A 19 -6.49 -24.62 -29.67
N LYS A 20 -7.25 -25.62 -29.19
CA LYS A 20 -8.02 -25.51 -27.96
C LYS A 20 -7.15 -25.28 -26.72
N CYS A 21 -6.02 -25.98 -26.61
CA CYS A 21 -5.06 -25.78 -25.54
C CYS A 21 -4.43 -24.37 -25.58
N LEU A 22 -4.06 -23.89 -26.76
CA LEU A 22 -3.52 -22.53 -26.95
C LEU A 22 -4.55 -21.45 -26.58
N ILE A 23 -5.80 -21.60 -26.99
CA ILE A 23 -6.88 -20.66 -26.63
C ILE A 23 -7.14 -20.65 -25.13
N LEU A 24 -7.15 -21.83 -24.47
CA LEU A 24 -7.27 -21.93 -23.02
C LEU A 24 -6.08 -21.27 -22.30
N PHE A 25 -4.87 -21.44 -22.80
CA PHE A 25 -3.67 -20.84 -22.22
C PHE A 25 -3.66 -19.31 -22.35
N VAL A 26 -4.09 -18.79 -23.51
CA VAL A 26 -4.24 -17.34 -23.74
C VAL A 26 -5.35 -16.76 -22.86
N LEU A 27 -6.48 -17.44 -22.71
CA LEU A 27 -7.56 -17.02 -21.84
C LEU A 27 -7.14 -17.02 -20.35
N GLN A 28 -6.38 -18.01 -19.91
CA GLN A 28 -5.85 -18.04 -18.53
C GLN A 28 -4.77 -16.97 -18.28
N SER A 29 -3.91 -16.67 -19.25
CA SER A 29 -2.91 -15.61 -19.11
C SER A 29 -3.53 -14.21 -19.10
N THR A 30 -4.61 -13.97 -19.85
CA THR A 30 -5.33 -12.69 -19.83
C THR A 30 -6.11 -12.46 -18.53
N THR A 31 -6.68 -13.51 -17.93
CA THR A 31 -7.39 -13.38 -16.64
C THR A 31 -6.45 -13.12 -15.47
N CYS A 32 -5.20 -13.62 -15.49
CA CYS A 32 -4.20 -13.30 -14.46
C CYS A 32 -3.67 -11.86 -14.54
N HIS A 33 -3.72 -11.20 -15.69
CA HIS A 33 -3.31 -9.80 -15.82
C HIS A 33 -4.41 -8.78 -15.48
N LEU A 34 -5.67 -9.19 -15.45
CA LEU A 34 -6.80 -8.28 -15.20
C LEU A 34 -7.04 -7.94 -13.73
N ASN A 35 -6.39 -8.62 -12.78
CA ASN A 35 -6.67 -8.44 -11.33
C ASN A 35 -5.50 -7.90 -10.50
N ALA A 36 -4.40 -7.46 -11.10
CA ALA A 36 -3.32 -6.82 -10.34
C ALA A 36 -3.48 -5.28 -10.39
N GLN A 37 -4.62 -4.78 -9.92
CA GLN A 37 -4.76 -3.34 -9.69
C GLN A 37 -3.63 -2.86 -8.79
N SER A 38 -2.89 -1.83 -9.23
CA SER A 38 -1.81 -1.27 -8.44
C SER A 38 -2.36 -0.73 -7.12
N ILE A 39 -1.70 -1.02 -6.00
CA ILE A 39 -2.11 -0.45 -4.69
C ILE A 39 -2.22 1.08 -4.78
N LYS A 40 -1.37 1.73 -5.56
CA LYS A 40 -1.41 3.18 -5.78
C LYS A 40 -2.70 3.70 -6.39
N GLU A 41 -3.39 2.88 -7.17
CA GLU A 41 -4.63 3.27 -7.84
C GLU A 41 -5.84 3.15 -6.95
N CYS A 42 -5.80 2.25 -5.97
CA CYS A 42 -6.93 1.99 -5.10
C CYS A 42 -6.75 2.48 -3.66
N LEU A 43 -5.52 2.71 -3.19
CA LEU A 43 -5.30 3.34 -1.89
C LEU A 43 -5.32 4.85 -2.03
N LYS A 44 -6.17 5.50 -1.23
CA LYS A 44 -6.19 6.95 -1.07
C LYS A 44 -5.77 7.31 0.35
N ILE A 45 -4.82 8.21 0.46
CA ILE A 45 -4.36 8.80 1.72
C ILE A 45 -4.58 10.30 1.61
N ASP A 46 -5.39 10.87 2.50
CA ASP A 46 -5.63 12.30 2.47
C ASP A 46 -4.41 13.08 3.01
N SER A 47 -4.25 14.30 2.53
CA SER A 47 -3.19 15.19 2.99
C SER A 47 -3.41 15.60 4.45
N VAL A 48 -2.33 15.73 5.21
CA VAL A 48 -2.35 16.27 6.56
C VAL A 48 -2.31 17.80 6.54
N GLN A 49 -2.65 18.44 7.64
CA GLN A 49 -2.53 19.90 7.78
C GLN A 49 -1.07 20.33 7.65
N THR A 50 -0.85 21.57 7.27
CA THR A 50 0.51 22.13 7.09
C THR A 50 1.13 22.65 8.38
N ILE A 51 0.33 22.89 9.42
CA ILE A 51 0.76 23.41 10.71
C ILE A 51 0.01 22.70 11.83
N TYR A 52 0.74 22.28 12.85
CA TYR A 52 0.21 21.68 14.09
C TYR A 52 0.81 22.35 15.31
N ASP A 53 0.05 22.43 16.40
CA ASP A 53 0.57 22.81 17.72
C ASP A 53 1.04 21.56 18.48
N ILE A 54 1.99 21.71 19.41
CA ILE A 54 2.39 20.63 20.31
C ILE A 54 1.19 20.23 21.16
N GLY A 55 0.95 18.92 21.27
CA GLY A 55 -0.21 18.37 21.99
C GLY A 55 -1.48 18.28 21.17
N SER A 56 -1.47 18.80 19.93
CA SER A 56 -2.61 18.59 19.01
C SER A 56 -2.58 17.19 18.40
N SER A 57 -3.73 16.79 17.83
CA SER A 57 -3.88 15.52 17.11
C SER A 57 -3.73 15.70 15.62
N VAL A 58 -3.04 14.74 14.99
CA VAL A 58 -3.03 14.55 13.54
C VAL A 58 -4.08 13.49 13.19
N PHE A 59 -4.95 13.82 12.28
CA PHE A 59 -5.94 12.88 11.75
C PHE A 59 -5.52 12.39 10.38
N PHE A 60 -5.50 11.08 10.23
CA PHE A 60 -5.24 10.40 8.96
C PHE A 60 -6.56 9.82 8.44
N HIS A 61 -6.81 10.02 7.17
CA HIS A 61 -7.95 9.40 6.50
C HIS A 61 -7.43 8.50 5.38
N PHE A 62 -7.90 7.28 5.37
CA PHE A 62 -7.52 6.26 4.40
C PHE A 62 -8.76 5.69 3.73
N SER A 63 -8.65 5.38 2.45
CA SER A 63 -9.64 4.59 1.75
C SER A 63 -8.95 3.53 0.90
N ASN A 64 -9.35 2.28 1.09
CA ASN A 64 -8.90 1.15 0.30
C ASN A 64 -10.01 0.73 -0.65
N ASN A 65 -9.88 1.07 -1.92
CA ASN A 65 -10.81 0.67 -2.98
C ASN A 65 -10.38 -0.64 -3.66
N CYS A 66 -9.31 -1.29 -3.19
CA CYS A 66 -8.94 -2.65 -3.58
C CYS A 66 -9.82 -3.67 -2.86
N GLU A 67 -9.97 -4.86 -3.44
CA GLU A 67 -10.62 -6.00 -2.79
C GLU A 67 -9.73 -6.64 -1.70
N GLU A 68 -8.41 -6.47 -1.80
CA GLU A 68 -7.43 -7.04 -0.87
C GLU A 68 -7.12 -6.11 0.31
N ASP A 69 -6.73 -6.70 1.43
CA ASP A 69 -6.25 -5.96 2.60
C ASP A 69 -4.94 -5.22 2.28
N ILE A 70 -4.82 -3.99 2.75
CA ILE A 70 -3.62 -3.16 2.66
C ILE A 70 -3.06 -2.92 4.05
N TYR A 71 -1.75 -3.08 4.19
CA TYR A 71 -0.99 -2.90 5.44
C TYR A 71 -0.16 -1.62 5.34
N ILE A 72 -0.31 -0.71 6.30
CA ILE A 72 0.39 0.58 6.33
C ILE A 72 1.09 0.75 7.67
N SER A 73 2.43 0.91 7.66
CA SER A 73 3.14 1.44 8.81
C SER A 73 3.54 2.89 8.58
N ILE A 74 3.43 3.71 9.61
CA ILE A 74 3.65 5.16 9.52
C ILE A 74 4.80 5.55 10.44
N SER A 75 5.78 6.25 9.88
CA SER A 75 6.88 6.85 10.63
C SER A 75 6.86 8.36 10.45
N LEU A 76 7.26 9.09 11.50
CA LEU A 76 7.48 10.53 11.45
C LEU A 76 8.93 10.81 11.09
N GLU A 77 9.16 11.55 10.04
CA GLU A 77 10.49 12.05 9.66
C GLU A 77 10.61 13.55 9.96
N LYS A 78 11.77 13.94 10.44
CA LYS A 78 12.16 15.34 10.67
C LYS A 78 13.26 15.75 9.72
N ARG A 79 13.19 16.99 9.19
CA ARG A 79 14.27 17.58 8.40
C ARG A 79 15.31 18.22 9.31
N VAL A 80 16.58 17.86 9.12
CA VAL A 80 17.74 18.44 9.81
C VAL A 80 18.82 18.68 8.75
N ASP A 81 19.30 19.90 8.63
CA ASP A 81 20.34 20.30 7.65
C ASP A 81 20.02 19.83 6.22
N GLY A 82 18.75 20.00 5.82
CA GLY A 82 18.26 19.62 4.50
C GLY A 82 18.02 18.11 4.29
N LYS A 83 18.36 17.25 5.25
CA LYS A 83 18.18 15.79 5.16
C LYS A 83 17.04 15.31 6.04
N TRP A 84 16.38 14.22 5.62
CA TRP A 84 15.29 13.59 6.37
C TRP A 84 15.81 12.46 7.26
N PHE A 85 15.42 12.49 8.53
CA PHE A 85 15.75 11.48 9.54
C PHE A 85 14.48 10.97 10.20
N ILE A 86 14.42 9.68 10.47
CA ILE A 86 13.33 9.10 11.26
C ILE A 86 13.37 9.68 12.65
N PHE A 87 12.33 10.40 13.04
CA PHE A 87 12.17 11.01 14.36
C PHE A 87 11.37 10.10 15.30
N ALA A 88 10.31 9.48 14.79
CA ALA A 88 9.53 8.47 15.49
C ALA A 88 9.14 7.37 14.50
N GLN A 89 9.40 6.12 14.89
CA GLN A 89 9.07 4.95 14.10
C GLN A 89 7.76 4.36 14.61
N ASP A 90 6.94 3.87 13.68
CA ASP A 90 5.69 3.16 13.99
C ASP A 90 4.82 3.90 15.00
N ILE A 91 4.34 5.08 14.60
CA ILE A 91 3.65 6.04 15.48
C ILE A 91 2.33 5.53 16.07
N PHE A 92 1.72 4.49 15.49
CA PHE A 92 0.53 3.84 16.01
C PHE A 92 0.90 2.64 16.87
N HIS A 93 1.20 2.89 18.14
CA HIS A 93 1.46 1.85 19.11
C HIS A 93 0.16 1.34 19.73
N VAL A 94 -0.19 0.07 19.49
CA VAL A 94 -1.28 -0.60 20.20
C VAL A 94 -0.69 -1.21 21.48
N PRO A 95 -0.95 -0.64 22.66
CA PRO A 95 -0.47 -1.23 23.90
C PRO A 95 -1.18 -2.56 24.15
N ASN A 96 -0.43 -3.57 24.63
CA ASN A 96 -0.91 -4.86 25.16
C ASN A 96 -1.14 -6.03 24.20
N THR A 97 -0.47 -6.14 23.08
CA THR A 97 -0.39 -7.41 22.37
C THR A 97 1.05 -7.90 22.26
N TYR A 98 1.29 -9.17 22.56
CA TYR A 98 2.63 -9.81 22.64
C TYR A 98 3.40 -9.88 21.31
N LYS A 99 2.85 -9.33 20.21
CA LYS A 99 3.53 -9.16 18.92
C LYS A 99 3.01 -7.88 18.30
N VAL A 100 3.58 -6.77 18.71
CA VAL A 100 3.20 -5.45 18.23
C VAL A 100 3.75 -5.28 16.81
N GLN A 101 2.85 -5.31 15.86
CA GLN A 101 3.11 -4.69 14.58
C GLN A 101 2.26 -3.43 14.56
N ASN A 102 2.93 -2.28 14.62
CA ASN A 102 2.34 -0.95 14.54
C ASN A 102 1.88 -0.68 13.10
N VAL A 103 0.97 -1.51 12.62
CA VAL A 103 0.52 -1.51 11.23
C VAL A 103 -0.99 -1.34 11.22
N ILE A 104 -1.44 -0.32 10.50
CA ILE A 104 -2.85 -0.16 10.17
C ILE A 104 -3.19 -1.19 9.10
N VAL A 105 -4.24 -1.96 9.33
CA VAL A 105 -4.79 -2.88 8.33
C VAL A 105 -6.06 -2.28 7.79
N LEU A 106 -6.03 -1.85 6.53
CA LEU A 106 -7.22 -1.44 5.80
C LEU A 106 -7.81 -2.67 5.12
N LYS A 107 -9.03 -3.02 5.49
CA LYS A 107 -9.75 -4.13 4.86
C LYS A 107 -10.07 -3.83 3.40
N GLY A 108 -10.25 -4.88 2.61
CA GLY A 108 -10.71 -4.72 1.24
C GLY A 108 -12.00 -3.91 1.18
N CYS A 109 -12.08 -2.96 0.27
CA CYS A 109 -13.21 -2.03 0.08
C CYS A 109 -13.54 -1.17 1.32
N GLU A 110 -12.62 -1.02 2.28
CA GLU A 110 -12.80 -0.14 3.44
C GLU A 110 -12.58 1.32 3.04
N VAL A 111 -13.59 2.15 3.22
CA VAL A 111 -13.53 3.57 2.90
C VAL A 111 -13.66 4.43 4.16
N ASN A 112 -13.05 5.62 4.13
CA ASN A 112 -13.13 6.62 5.21
C ASN A 112 -12.63 6.13 6.58
N ARG A 113 -11.63 5.25 6.61
CA ARG A 113 -10.96 4.87 7.85
C ARG A 113 -10.26 6.08 8.43
N LYS A 114 -10.56 6.43 9.68
CA LYS A 114 -9.93 7.53 10.42
C LYS A 114 -9.02 6.95 11.50
N GLU A 115 -7.79 7.44 11.53
CA GLU A 115 -6.83 7.19 12.59
C GLU A 115 -6.35 8.51 13.20
N GLU A 116 -6.05 8.51 14.49
CA GLU A 116 -5.63 9.68 15.23
C GLU A 116 -4.29 9.43 15.91
N TRP A 117 -3.38 10.40 15.79
CA TRP A 117 -2.10 10.39 16.49
C TRP A 117 -1.87 11.71 17.19
N GLU A 118 -1.63 11.68 18.49
CA GLU A 118 -1.33 12.86 19.29
C GLU A 118 0.16 13.19 19.23
N ILE A 119 0.50 14.45 18.98
CA ILE A 119 1.87 14.95 18.90
C ILE A 119 2.44 15.04 20.33
N LYS A 120 3.02 13.92 20.82
CA LYS A 120 3.66 13.84 22.12
C LYS A 120 5.18 13.72 21.99
N GLY A 121 5.91 14.27 22.96
CA GLY A 121 7.36 14.11 23.05
C GLY A 121 8.19 14.89 22.03
N VAL A 122 7.55 15.66 21.17
CA VAL A 122 8.24 16.56 20.24
C VAL A 122 8.74 17.76 21.02
N LYS A 123 10.05 17.84 21.24
CA LYS A 123 10.65 19.03 21.86
C LYS A 123 10.83 20.13 20.81
N TYR A 124 10.07 21.20 20.95
CA TYR A 124 10.26 22.41 20.15
C TYR A 124 11.61 23.04 20.49
N LYS A 125 12.46 23.24 19.49
CA LYS A 125 13.68 24.00 19.61
C LYS A 125 13.57 25.25 18.73
N LYS A 126 13.55 26.44 19.35
CA LYS A 126 13.35 27.73 18.69
C LYS A 126 14.36 28.04 17.55
N LYS A 127 15.52 27.38 17.55
CA LYS A 127 16.58 27.54 16.54
C LYS A 127 16.66 26.38 15.52
N CYS A 128 15.77 25.40 15.56
CA CYS A 128 15.81 24.24 14.66
C CYS A 128 14.66 24.31 13.65
N GLU A 129 14.89 23.78 12.47
CA GLU A 129 13.81 23.51 11.52
C GLU A 129 12.82 22.53 12.15
N ASN A 130 11.61 23.00 12.49
CA ASN A 130 10.54 22.15 12.97
C ASN A 130 9.68 21.69 11.80
N VAL A 131 10.35 21.07 10.82
CA VAL A 131 9.81 20.63 9.55
C VAL A 131 9.72 19.11 9.55
N TYR A 132 8.55 18.58 9.31
CA TYR A 132 8.23 17.17 9.42
C TYR A 132 7.47 16.68 8.18
N ARG A 133 7.47 15.36 7.98
CA ARG A 133 6.57 14.64 7.08
C ARG A 133 6.32 13.24 7.61
N PHE A 134 5.21 12.63 7.22
CA PHE A 134 4.99 11.22 7.45
C PHE A 134 5.53 10.40 6.28
N LYS A 135 6.09 9.25 6.62
CA LYS A 135 6.52 8.22 5.68
C LYS A 135 5.60 7.02 5.86
N TYR A 136 4.90 6.65 4.80
CA TYR A 136 4.03 5.49 4.75
C TYR A 136 4.76 4.34 4.06
N ASN A 137 4.95 3.22 4.76
CA ASN A 137 5.42 1.97 4.17
C ASN A 137 4.20 1.10 3.92
N ILE A 138 3.91 0.80 2.67
CA ILE A 138 2.64 0.24 2.22
C ILE A 138 2.89 -1.11 1.56
N GLY A 139 2.06 -2.12 1.87
CA GLY A 139 2.16 -3.46 1.29
C GLY A 139 0.85 -4.24 1.35
N ARG A 140 0.76 -5.32 0.57
CA ARG A 140 -0.37 -6.28 0.58
C ARG A 140 -0.19 -7.40 1.61
N LYS A 141 0.96 -7.51 2.21
CA LYS A 141 1.26 -8.51 3.24
C LYS A 141 2.00 -7.84 4.38
N LEU A 142 1.74 -8.34 5.56
CA LEU A 142 2.47 -7.96 6.75
C LEU A 142 3.98 -8.17 6.52
N ASN A 143 4.80 -7.17 6.86
CA ASN A 143 6.26 -7.16 6.69
C ASN A 143 6.76 -7.25 5.23
N LYS A 144 5.88 -7.12 4.23
CA LYS A 144 6.28 -7.05 2.83
C LYS A 144 5.87 -5.71 2.26
N GLN A 145 6.76 -4.73 2.39
CA GLN A 145 6.61 -3.43 1.77
C GLN A 145 6.57 -3.56 0.24
N SER A 146 5.59 -2.92 -0.39
CA SER A 146 5.47 -2.84 -1.84
C SER A 146 5.95 -1.49 -2.37
N TYR A 147 5.66 -0.39 -1.65
CA TYR A 147 6.14 0.94 -2.00
C TYR A 147 6.13 1.88 -0.79
N ILE A 148 6.77 3.05 -0.96
CA ILE A 148 6.81 4.12 0.02
C ILE A 148 6.05 5.31 -0.54
N GLU A 149 5.27 5.96 0.32
CA GLU A 149 4.63 7.24 0.05
C GLU A 149 4.95 8.23 1.16
N TYR A 150 4.82 9.53 0.89
CA TYR A 150 5.08 10.58 1.85
C TYR A 150 3.91 11.55 1.91
N SER A 151 3.61 12.05 3.12
CA SER A 151 2.67 13.17 3.27
C SER A 151 3.25 14.44 2.66
N ASN A 152 2.41 15.46 2.54
CA ASN A 152 2.91 16.82 2.43
C ASN A 152 3.76 17.18 3.65
N ILE A 153 4.62 18.18 3.47
CA ILE A 153 5.45 18.74 4.55
C ILE A 153 4.56 19.56 5.49
N PHE A 154 4.82 19.45 6.78
CA PHE A 154 4.15 20.24 7.81
C PHE A 154 5.12 20.75 8.87
N HIS A 155 4.67 21.71 9.67
CA HIS A 155 5.42 22.34 10.74
C HIS A 155 4.75 22.06 12.07
N ILE A 156 5.57 21.84 13.11
CA ILE A 156 5.10 21.79 14.49
C ILE A 156 5.57 23.06 15.18
N LYS A 157 4.64 23.82 15.75
CA LYS A 157 4.90 25.05 16.50
C LYS A 157 4.48 24.89 17.97
N ASN A 158 4.99 25.78 18.80
CA ASN A 158 4.64 25.88 20.21
C ASN A 158 3.54 26.92 20.40
#